data_bf54b4a54eb63fe1ef2a9c4dddf095bd
#
_entry.id   bf54b4a54eb63fe1ef2a9c4dddf095bd
#
_cell.length_a   1.000
_cell.length_b   1.000
_cell.length_c   1.000
_cell.angle_alpha   90.00
_cell.angle_beta   90.00
_cell.angle_gamma   90.00
#
_symmetry.space_group_name_H-M   'P 1'
#
loop_
_entity.id
_entity.type
_entity.pdbx_description
1 polymer ?
#
loop_
_entity_poly.entity_id
_entity_poly.type
_entity_poly.pdbx_seq_one_letter_code
_entity_poly.pdbx_strand_id
1 'polypeptide(L)'
;ISKAFDIPVVSGNVSFYNECAAHRVYPSVTLGMLGFCPDENNLIKARFYENNEIYIIGKKITKESNTGGSLYQSVFFDFISGMPDKYDIELEKRLKKTIFELISQNKITGAKDVSKGGVLGSLLCMAFDSNIGFSAKLLNEKTNNNSQKLKLLFGEIEGRYIIATDEGEYVEKYLQKNNIEYYRAGKCFGDKIEFDGYCFDLVKLRNIYKNSIKNALGE
;
A
#
# COMPACT_ATOMS: atom_id res chain seq x y z
N ILE A 1 -9.24 1.61 18.03
CA ILE A 1 -8.09 2.25 17.34
C ILE A 1 -7.66 3.52 18.06
N SER A 2 -8.56 4.53 18.28
CA SER A 2 -8.23 5.81 18.91
C SER A 2 -7.48 5.65 20.25
N LYS A 3 -7.99 4.81 21.16
CA LYS A 3 -7.30 4.47 22.43
C LYS A 3 -5.94 3.80 22.22
N ALA A 4 -5.83 2.92 21.21
CA ALA A 4 -4.60 2.18 20.97
C ALA A 4 -3.46 3.07 20.45
N PHE A 5 -3.80 4.12 19.71
CA PHE A 5 -2.85 5.07 19.14
C PHE A 5 -2.80 6.42 19.87
N ASP A 6 -3.51 6.53 21.00
CA ASP A 6 -3.62 7.75 21.79
C ASP A 6 -4.05 8.98 20.96
N ILE A 7 -5.05 8.79 20.11
CA ILE A 7 -5.61 9.83 19.24
C ILE A 7 -7.01 10.17 19.75
N PRO A 8 -7.25 11.40 20.24
CA PRO A 8 -8.56 11.78 20.74
C PRO A 8 -9.58 11.90 19.60
N VAL A 9 -10.80 11.45 19.87
CA VAL A 9 -11.96 11.72 19.00
C VAL A 9 -12.52 13.07 19.39
N VAL A 10 -12.44 14.05 18.49
CA VAL A 10 -12.86 15.43 18.77
C VAL A 10 -14.24 15.76 18.19
N SER A 11 -14.71 15.00 17.22
CA SER A 11 -16.03 15.16 16.60
C SER A 11 -16.47 13.86 15.94
N GLY A 12 -17.75 13.71 15.74
CA GLY A 12 -18.34 12.58 15.05
C GLY A 12 -19.76 12.89 14.57
N ASN A 13 -20.21 12.14 13.57
CA ASN A 13 -21.55 12.17 13.03
C ASN A 13 -22.02 10.74 12.76
N VAL A 14 -23.31 10.49 12.97
CA VAL A 14 -23.96 9.21 12.65
C VAL A 14 -25.16 9.48 11.76
N SER A 15 -25.23 8.82 10.61
CA SER A 15 -26.36 8.89 9.69
C SER A 15 -27.19 7.61 9.79
N PHE A 16 -28.49 7.74 10.04
CA PHE A 16 -29.41 6.61 10.20
C PHE A 16 -30.23 6.31 8.95
N TYR A 17 -30.33 7.24 8.02
CA TYR A 17 -31.07 7.08 6.76
C TYR A 17 -30.14 6.62 5.66
N ASN A 18 -29.83 5.32 5.66
CA ASN A 18 -28.86 4.72 4.76
C ASN A 18 -29.50 3.80 3.71
N GLU A 19 -30.81 3.96 3.48
CA GLU A 19 -31.52 3.24 2.44
C GLU A 19 -32.61 4.11 1.78
N CYS A 20 -32.89 3.80 0.53
CA CYS A 20 -34.09 4.25 -0.18
C CYS A 20 -34.77 3.02 -0.78
N ALA A 21 -35.94 3.19 -1.38
CA ALA A 21 -36.80 2.09 -1.86
C ALA A 21 -36.06 1.06 -2.75
N ALA A 22 -35.01 1.45 -3.46
CA ALA A 22 -34.26 0.61 -4.40
C ALA A 22 -32.82 0.27 -3.96
N HIS A 23 -32.24 1.01 -3.01
CA HIS A 23 -30.81 0.89 -2.70
C HIS A 23 -30.54 0.99 -1.20
N ARG A 24 -29.58 0.20 -0.73
CA ARG A 24 -29.01 0.27 0.62
C ARG A 24 -27.55 0.68 0.53
N VAL A 25 -27.13 1.58 1.41
CA VAL A 25 -25.73 1.95 1.58
C VAL A 25 -25.07 0.97 2.54
N TYR A 26 -23.88 0.50 2.18
CA TYR A 26 -23.11 -0.35 3.10
C TYR A 26 -22.79 0.41 4.39
N PRO A 27 -22.85 -0.24 5.56
CA PRO A 27 -22.36 0.34 6.80
C PRO A 27 -20.90 0.75 6.64
N SER A 28 -20.65 2.06 6.61
CA SER A 28 -19.31 2.59 6.32
C SER A 28 -18.91 3.58 7.39
N VAL A 29 -17.66 3.49 7.85
CA VAL A 29 -17.05 4.43 8.77
C VAL A 29 -15.98 5.21 8.01
N THR A 30 -16.12 6.54 7.99
CA THR A 30 -15.10 7.45 7.45
C THR A 30 -14.40 8.13 8.61
N LEU A 31 -13.07 8.05 8.64
CA LEU A 31 -12.24 8.68 9.66
C LEU A 31 -11.36 9.74 9.01
N GLY A 32 -11.41 10.95 9.57
CA GLY A 32 -10.48 12.02 9.25
C GLY A 32 -9.53 12.23 10.43
N MET A 33 -8.25 12.47 10.13
CA MET A 33 -7.25 12.82 11.13
C MET A 33 -6.53 14.10 10.72
N LEU A 34 -6.25 14.94 11.71
CA LEU A 34 -5.43 16.14 11.55
C LEU A 34 -4.20 16.00 12.45
N GLY A 35 -3.03 16.27 11.90
CA GLY A 35 -1.76 16.28 12.62
C GLY A 35 -0.91 17.46 12.25
N PHE A 36 0.02 17.83 13.11
CA PHE A 36 1.04 18.82 12.82
C PHE A 36 2.38 18.13 12.55
N CYS A 37 3.04 18.51 11.47
CA CYS A 37 4.43 18.16 11.21
C CYS A 37 5.28 19.39 11.51
N PRO A 38 6.04 19.41 12.62
CA PRO A 38 6.80 20.60 13.01
C PRO A 38 8.02 20.85 12.13
N ASP A 39 8.49 19.85 11.40
CA ASP A 39 9.63 19.98 10.48
C ASP A 39 9.26 19.36 9.12
N GLU A 40 9.19 20.19 8.09
CA GLU A 40 8.87 19.75 6.73
C GLU A 40 9.89 18.78 6.13
N ASN A 41 11.13 18.77 6.62
CA ASN A 41 12.15 17.81 6.22
C ASN A 41 11.82 16.38 6.63
N ASN A 42 10.92 16.21 7.59
CA ASN A 42 10.37 14.89 7.98
C ASN A 42 9.17 14.47 7.14
N LEU A 43 8.81 15.21 6.10
CA LEU A 43 7.75 14.85 5.18
C LEU A 43 8.33 14.08 4.00
N ILE A 44 8.02 12.79 3.92
CA ILE A 44 8.31 12.00 2.72
C ILE A 44 7.03 11.76 1.91
N LYS A 45 7.20 11.61 0.60
CA LYS A 45 6.10 11.37 -0.32
C LYS A 45 6.00 9.89 -0.69
N ALA A 46 4.84 9.47 -1.15
CA ALA A 46 4.63 8.15 -1.72
C ALA A 46 5.16 8.11 -3.17
N ARG A 47 6.47 8.24 -3.34
CA ARG A 47 7.14 8.33 -4.65
C ARG A 47 8.48 7.60 -4.67
N PHE A 48 9.00 7.36 -5.85
CA PHE A 48 10.33 6.80 -6.08
C PHE A 48 11.36 7.88 -6.45
N TYR A 49 12.63 7.55 -6.22
CA TYR A 49 13.78 8.24 -6.78
C TYR A 49 14.66 7.23 -7.53
N GLU A 50 15.41 7.70 -8.52
CA GLU A 50 16.28 6.85 -9.33
C GLU A 50 17.25 6.04 -8.45
N ASN A 51 17.42 4.78 -8.82
CA ASN A 51 18.28 3.80 -8.15
C ASN A 51 17.90 3.40 -6.73
N ASN A 52 16.78 3.90 -6.19
CA ASN A 52 16.31 3.43 -4.89
C ASN A 52 15.98 1.94 -4.92
N GLU A 53 16.29 1.27 -3.83
CA GLU A 53 15.84 -0.08 -3.53
C GLU A 53 14.42 -0.06 -2.96
N ILE A 54 13.63 -1.05 -3.33
CA ILE A 54 12.24 -1.19 -2.91
C ILE A 54 12.13 -2.31 -1.89
N TYR A 55 11.54 -2.01 -0.74
CA TYR A 55 11.22 -2.98 0.29
C TYR A 55 9.73 -3.02 0.56
N ILE A 56 9.18 -4.22 0.71
CA ILE A 56 7.86 -4.46 1.25
C ILE A 56 8.05 -4.93 2.68
N ILE A 57 7.51 -4.18 3.63
CA ILE A 57 7.71 -4.43 5.07
C ILE A 57 6.39 -4.72 5.77
N GLY A 58 6.44 -5.44 6.87
CA GLY A 58 5.33 -5.71 7.76
C GLY A 58 4.73 -7.10 7.60
N LYS A 59 3.41 -7.22 7.67
CA LYS A 59 2.71 -8.49 7.79
C LYS A 59 3.02 -9.45 6.63
N LYS A 60 3.45 -10.66 6.97
CA LYS A 60 3.66 -11.73 6.00
C LYS A 60 2.32 -12.29 5.51
N ILE A 61 2.18 -12.44 4.21
CA ILE A 61 1.01 -13.11 3.62
C ILE A 61 1.19 -14.61 3.72
N THR A 62 0.18 -15.27 4.25
CA THR A 62 0.10 -16.73 4.38
C THR A 62 -1.09 -17.28 3.59
N LYS A 63 -1.28 -18.59 3.62
CA LYS A 63 -2.45 -19.22 3.00
C LYS A 63 -3.74 -18.82 3.71
N GLU A 64 -3.67 -18.55 5.01
CA GLU A 64 -4.79 -18.18 5.87
C GLU A 64 -5.16 -16.70 5.76
N SER A 65 -4.30 -15.86 5.15
CA SER A 65 -4.59 -14.43 4.97
C SER A 65 -5.85 -14.22 4.14
N ASN A 66 -6.73 -13.36 4.64
CA ASN A 66 -7.99 -13.03 3.98
C ASN A 66 -7.81 -11.84 3.02
N THR A 67 -8.56 -11.85 1.93
CA THR A 67 -8.56 -10.78 0.91
C THR A 67 -9.97 -10.31 0.58
N GLY A 68 -10.90 -10.52 1.49
CA GLY A 68 -12.28 -10.09 1.32
C GLY A 68 -12.39 -8.57 1.25
N GLY A 69 -13.33 -8.08 0.45
CA GLY A 69 -13.57 -6.65 0.27
C GLY A 69 -12.58 -5.91 -0.62
N SER A 70 -11.69 -6.61 -1.32
CA SER A 70 -10.65 -5.99 -2.13
C SER A 70 -11.19 -5.41 -3.43
N LEU A 71 -10.51 -4.37 -3.94
CA LEU A 71 -10.75 -3.79 -5.25
C LEU A 71 -10.64 -4.85 -6.37
N TYR A 72 -9.75 -5.81 -6.21
CA TYR A 72 -9.62 -6.92 -7.16
C TYR A 72 -10.94 -7.69 -7.32
N GLN A 73 -11.63 -8.01 -6.21
CA GLN A 73 -12.94 -8.68 -6.30
C GLN A 73 -13.98 -7.81 -7.02
N SER A 74 -14.05 -6.53 -6.66
CA SER A 74 -15.00 -5.60 -7.28
C SER A 74 -14.78 -5.46 -8.79
N VAL A 75 -13.52 -5.35 -9.23
CA VAL A 75 -13.20 -5.10 -10.65
C VAL A 75 -13.32 -6.37 -11.51
N PHE A 76 -12.89 -7.53 -11.01
CA PHE A 76 -12.84 -8.74 -11.83
C PHE A 76 -14.06 -9.65 -11.70
N PHE A 77 -14.81 -9.53 -10.62
CA PHE A 77 -15.95 -10.43 -10.36
C PHE A 77 -17.27 -9.68 -10.13
N ASP A 78 -17.25 -8.36 -10.16
CA ASP A 78 -18.41 -7.48 -9.92
C ASP A 78 -19.17 -7.80 -8.62
N PHE A 79 -18.44 -8.28 -7.61
CA PHE A 79 -19.00 -8.51 -6.28
C PHE A 79 -17.95 -8.27 -5.19
N ILE A 80 -18.42 -7.99 -3.99
CA ILE A 80 -17.60 -7.83 -2.79
C ILE A 80 -18.08 -8.85 -1.76
N SER A 81 -17.17 -9.71 -1.29
CA SER A 81 -17.49 -10.73 -0.30
C SER A 81 -16.29 -11.11 0.56
N GLY A 82 -16.53 -11.97 1.54
CA GLY A 82 -15.52 -12.46 2.45
C GLY A 82 -15.23 -11.50 3.58
N MET A 83 -14.23 -11.83 4.36
CA MET A 83 -13.77 -11.02 5.50
C MET A 83 -12.44 -10.35 5.17
N PRO A 84 -12.20 -9.12 5.63
CA PRO A 84 -10.86 -8.54 5.62
C PRO A 84 -9.93 -9.36 6.51
N ASP A 85 -8.63 -9.19 6.34
CA ASP A 85 -7.65 -9.86 7.18
C ASP A 85 -7.67 -9.31 8.61
N LYS A 86 -7.19 -10.12 9.56
CA LYS A 86 -7.16 -9.72 10.96
C LYS A 86 -6.17 -8.58 11.18
N TYR A 87 -6.64 -7.48 11.74
CA TYR A 87 -5.82 -6.33 12.08
C TYR A 87 -4.96 -6.60 13.32
N ASP A 88 -3.65 -6.34 13.22
CA ASP A 88 -2.70 -6.46 14.32
C ASP A 88 -2.24 -5.08 14.78
N ILE A 89 -2.84 -4.58 15.86
CA ILE A 89 -2.56 -3.25 16.42
C ILE A 89 -1.11 -3.11 16.87
N GLU A 90 -0.54 -4.14 17.48
CA GLU A 90 0.83 -4.07 18.01
C GLU A 90 1.87 -4.10 16.89
N LEU A 91 1.65 -4.87 15.84
CA LEU A 91 2.47 -4.80 14.64
C LEU A 91 2.40 -3.42 14.00
N GLU A 92 1.19 -2.85 13.87
CA GLU A 92 0.99 -1.54 13.27
C GLU A 92 1.70 -0.42 14.04
N LYS A 93 1.65 -0.46 15.37
CA LYS A 93 2.41 0.47 16.23
C LYS A 93 3.92 0.37 15.98
N ARG A 94 4.45 -0.85 15.92
CA ARG A 94 5.88 -1.06 15.64
C ARG A 94 6.26 -0.56 14.25
N LEU A 95 5.46 -0.85 13.24
CA LEU A 95 5.70 -0.40 11.86
C LEU A 95 5.72 1.12 11.77
N LYS A 96 4.71 1.80 12.31
CA LYS A 96 4.64 3.26 12.30
C LYS A 96 5.82 3.88 13.02
N LYS A 97 6.20 3.36 14.19
CA LYS A 97 7.38 3.82 14.93
C LYS A 97 8.65 3.64 14.10
N THR A 98 8.86 2.45 13.53
CA THR A 98 10.05 2.12 12.74
C THR A 98 10.15 3.00 11.49
N ILE A 99 9.05 3.21 10.76
CA ILE A 99 9.01 4.08 9.57
C ILE A 99 9.31 5.53 9.98
N PHE A 100 8.69 6.03 11.04
CA PHE A 100 8.94 7.39 11.53
C PHE A 100 10.41 7.61 11.91
N GLU A 101 11.03 6.65 12.59
CA GLU A 101 12.44 6.71 12.97
C GLU A 101 13.36 6.69 11.74
N LEU A 102 13.05 5.87 10.73
CA LEU A 102 13.79 5.85 9.45
C LEU A 102 13.65 7.16 8.69
N ILE A 103 12.47 7.79 8.70
CA ILE A 103 12.25 9.11 8.12
C ILE A 103 13.09 10.17 8.85
N SER A 104 12.99 10.22 10.17
CA SER A 104 13.70 11.20 11.00
C SER A 104 15.23 11.11 10.89
N GLN A 105 15.73 9.95 10.51
CA GLN A 105 17.15 9.70 10.26
C GLN A 105 17.55 9.86 8.79
N ASN A 106 16.62 10.28 7.92
CA ASN A 106 16.81 10.39 6.46
C ASN A 106 17.29 9.08 5.80
N LYS A 107 16.79 7.92 6.28
CA LYS A 107 17.19 6.59 5.80
C LYS A 107 16.23 5.99 4.77
N ILE A 108 15.09 6.60 4.57
CA ILE A 108 14.15 6.28 3.49
C ILE A 108 13.74 7.54 2.76
N THR A 109 13.55 7.42 1.47
CA THR A 109 13.25 8.53 0.56
C THR A 109 11.78 8.57 0.15
N GLY A 110 11.09 7.43 0.25
CA GLY A 110 9.67 7.32 -0.04
C GLY A 110 9.00 6.22 0.78
N ALA A 111 7.74 6.41 1.11
CA ALA A 111 6.94 5.41 1.79
C ALA A 111 5.47 5.47 1.38
N LYS A 112 4.83 4.31 1.35
CA LYS A 112 3.39 4.17 1.09
C LYS A 112 2.82 2.96 1.81
N ASP A 113 1.63 3.12 2.38
CA ASP A 113 0.81 2.01 2.85
C ASP A 113 0.37 1.10 1.68
N VAL A 114 0.28 -0.19 1.94
CA VAL A 114 -0.35 -1.13 1.02
C VAL A 114 -1.86 -1.09 1.26
N SER A 115 -2.56 -0.37 0.39
CA SER A 115 -4.01 -0.17 0.44
C SER A 115 -4.69 -0.68 -0.83
N LYS A 116 -5.61 0.10 -1.41
CA LYS A 116 -6.37 -0.30 -2.62
C LYS A 116 -5.49 -0.79 -3.76
N GLY A 117 -5.82 -1.96 -4.31
CA GLY A 117 -5.07 -2.63 -5.35
C GLY A 117 -3.84 -3.40 -4.86
N GLY A 118 -3.65 -3.51 -3.53
CA GLY A 118 -2.58 -4.29 -2.91
C GLY A 118 -1.19 -3.73 -3.17
N VAL A 119 -0.18 -4.61 -3.13
CA VAL A 119 1.23 -4.24 -3.36
C VAL A 119 1.43 -3.66 -4.75
N LEU A 120 0.87 -4.30 -5.78
CA LEU A 120 1.05 -3.84 -7.15
C LEU A 120 0.42 -2.47 -7.37
N GLY A 121 -0.81 -2.25 -6.87
CA GLY A 121 -1.47 -0.94 -6.93
C GLY A 121 -0.67 0.15 -6.22
N SER A 122 -0.10 -0.16 -5.06
CA SER A 122 0.71 0.79 -4.29
C SER A 122 2.04 1.14 -4.96
N LEU A 123 2.73 0.14 -5.56
CA LEU A 123 3.93 0.37 -6.38
C LEU A 123 3.65 1.25 -7.59
N LEU A 124 2.55 0.96 -8.31
CA LEU A 124 2.12 1.75 -9.46
C LEU A 124 1.83 3.20 -9.07
N CYS A 125 1.14 3.43 -7.95
CA CYS A 125 0.89 4.79 -7.46
C CYS A 125 2.20 5.56 -7.22
N MET A 126 3.19 4.93 -6.58
CA MET A 126 4.51 5.55 -6.34
C MET A 126 5.24 5.84 -7.66
N ALA A 127 5.21 4.92 -8.61
CA ALA A 127 5.81 5.09 -9.93
C ALA A 127 5.12 6.21 -10.74
N PHE A 128 3.79 6.30 -10.69
CA PHE A 128 3.03 7.34 -11.39
C PHE A 128 3.27 8.74 -10.83
N ASP A 129 3.44 8.87 -9.49
CA ASP A 129 3.74 10.15 -8.85
C ASP A 129 5.14 10.65 -9.19
N SER A 130 6.12 9.76 -9.21
CA SER A 130 7.51 10.11 -9.50
C SER A 130 7.85 10.17 -11.00
N ASN A 131 7.05 9.54 -11.85
CA ASN A 131 7.38 9.24 -13.24
C ASN A 131 8.68 8.42 -13.40
N ILE A 132 8.94 7.52 -12.44
CA ILE A 132 10.08 6.60 -12.43
C ILE A 132 9.54 5.19 -12.39
N GLY A 133 10.04 4.33 -13.28
CA GLY A 133 9.69 2.92 -13.34
C GLY A 133 10.32 2.10 -12.23
N PHE A 134 10.08 0.80 -12.29
CA PHE A 134 10.71 -0.15 -11.37
C PHE A 134 10.87 -1.53 -12.00
N SER A 135 11.83 -2.28 -11.51
CA SER A 135 11.92 -3.72 -11.72
C SER A 135 11.84 -4.43 -10.37
N ALA A 136 10.85 -5.31 -10.21
CA ALA A 136 10.56 -5.99 -8.96
C ALA A 136 10.25 -7.47 -9.15
N LYS A 137 10.65 -8.28 -8.15
CA LYS A 137 10.26 -9.67 -8.02
C LYS A 137 9.25 -9.77 -6.88
N LEU A 138 7.98 -9.87 -7.18
CA LEU A 138 6.87 -9.85 -6.21
C LEU A 138 6.42 -11.26 -5.83
N LEU A 139 6.66 -12.24 -6.71
CA LEU A 139 6.32 -13.63 -6.51
C LEU A 139 7.58 -14.44 -6.23
N ASN A 140 7.52 -15.37 -5.28
CA ASN A 140 8.62 -16.29 -5.03
C ASN A 140 8.42 -17.59 -5.82
N GLU A 141 9.48 -18.36 -6.02
CA GLU A 141 9.46 -19.62 -6.77
C GLU A 141 8.53 -20.70 -6.20
N LYS A 142 8.18 -20.59 -4.92
CA LYS A 142 7.26 -21.50 -4.24
C LYS A 142 5.79 -21.13 -4.44
N THR A 143 5.52 -19.99 -5.11
CA THR A 143 4.17 -19.48 -5.35
C THR A 143 3.57 -20.13 -6.60
N ASN A 144 3.23 -21.41 -6.52
CA ASN A 144 2.70 -22.16 -7.66
C ASN A 144 1.18 -22.05 -7.83
N ASN A 145 0.46 -21.53 -6.83
CA ASN A 145 -0.98 -21.41 -6.84
C ASN A 145 -1.41 -20.01 -7.28
N ASN A 146 -2.29 -19.92 -8.27
CA ASN A 146 -2.82 -18.64 -8.78
C ASN A 146 -3.51 -17.83 -7.68
N SER A 147 -4.27 -18.46 -6.79
CA SER A 147 -4.89 -17.75 -5.64
C SER A 147 -3.85 -17.08 -4.74
N GLN A 148 -2.72 -17.74 -4.50
CA GLN A 148 -1.64 -17.16 -3.70
C GLN A 148 -0.92 -16.02 -4.44
N LYS A 149 -0.73 -16.14 -5.76
CA LYS A 149 -0.20 -15.05 -6.58
C LYS A 149 -1.08 -13.81 -6.50
N LEU A 150 -2.39 -14.00 -6.65
CA LEU A 150 -3.36 -12.91 -6.56
C LEU A 150 -3.37 -12.24 -5.17
N LYS A 151 -3.26 -13.02 -4.10
CA LYS A 151 -3.13 -12.48 -2.73
C LYS A 151 -1.86 -11.64 -2.56
N LEU A 152 -0.73 -12.08 -3.11
CA LEU A 152 0.55 -11.36 -3.01
C LEU A 152 0.50 -10.03 -3.77
N LEU A 153 -0.06 -10.02 -4.97
CA LEU A 153 -0.10 -8.84 -5.85
C LEU A 153 -1.21 -7.85 -5.45
N PHE A 154 -2.42 -8.36 -5.20
CA PHE A 154 -3.64 -7.55 -5.07
C PHE A 154 -4.29 -7.61 -3.68
N GLY A 155 -3.72 -8.36 -2.74
CA GLY A 155 -4.26 -8.46 -1.38
C GLY A 155 -4.13 -7.12 -0.64
N GLU A 156 -5.28 -6.54 -0.28
CA GLU A 156 -5.41 -5.32 0.53
C GLU A 156 -5.33 -5.68 2.01
N ILE A 157 -4.16 -6.16 2.43
CA ILE A 157 -3.91 -6.68 3.78
C ILE A 157 -3.19 -5.61 4.58
N GLU A 158 -3.82 -5.19 5.68
CA GLU A 158 -3.31 -4.15 6.57
C GLU A 158 -2.01 -4.57 7.27
N GLY A 159 -1.28 -3.58 7.79
CA GLY A 159 0.01 -3.79 8.46
C GLY A 159 1.14 -4.06 7.46
N ARG A 160 1.06 -3.50 6.26
CA ARG A 160 2.08 -3.60 5.22
C ARG A 160 2.38 -2.23 4.62
N TYR A 161 3.66 -1.99 4.34
CA TYR A 161 4.13 -0.75 3.73
C TYR A 161 5.15 -1.06 2.64
N ILE A 162 5.25 -0.16 1.67
CA ILE A 162 6.34 -0.09 0.71
C ILE A 162 7.23 1.06 1.16
N ILE A 163 8.53 0.82 1.24
CA ILE A 163 9.53 1.85 1.47
C ILE A 163 10.56 1.83 0.34
N ALA A 164 11.06 3.01 0.00
CA ALA A 164 12.13 3.20 -0.98
C ALA A 164 13.32 3.86 -0.31
N THR A 165 14.54 3.42 -0.63
CA THR A 165 15.77 3.89 0.00
C THR A 165 16.97 3.72 -0.93
N ASP A 166 17.98 4.55 -0.75
CA ASP A 166 19.34 4.40 -1.28
C ASP A 166 20.31 3.80 -0.26
N GLU A 167 19.86 3.57 0.98
CA GLU A 167 20.62 2.99 2.08
C GLU A 167 20.12 1.59 2.49
N GLY A 168 19.97 0.68 1.54
CA GLY A 168 19.35 -0.64 1.75
C GLY A 168 19.96 -1.45 2.89
N GLU A 169 21.29 -1.52 2.99
CA GLU A 169 21.95 -2.28 4.08
C GLU A 169 21.63 -1.74 5.47
N TYR A 170 21.55 -0.41 5.60
CA TYR A 170 21.17 0.21 6.88
C TYR A 170 19.73 -0.13 7.23
N VAL A 171 18.83 0.02 6.27
CA VAL A 171 17.41 -0.25 6.45
C VAL A 171 17.16 -1.72 6.82
N GLU A 172 17.81 -2.67 6.15
CA GLU A 172 17.69 -4.09 6.50
C GLU A 172 18.11 -4.39 7.95
N LYS A 173 19.28 -3.89 8.36
CA LYS A 173 19.76 -4.05 9.75
C LYS A 173 18.79 -3.43 10.76
N TYR A 174 18.21 -2.28 10.40
CA TYR A 174 17.28 -1.58 11.28
C TYR A 174 15.94 -2.32 11.40
N LEU A 175 15.42 -2.86 10.31
CA LEU A 175 14.20 -3.69 10.30
C LEU A 175 14.38 -4.97 11.11
N GLN A 176 15.53 -5.65 10.95
CA GLN A 176 15.88 -6.84 11.72
C GLN A 176 15.93 -6.55 13.22
N LYS A 177 16.61 -5.47 13.62
CA LYS A 177 16.71 -5.05 15.03
C LYS A 177 15.34 -4.80 15.67
N ASN A 178 14.38 -4.27 14.89
CA ASN A 178 13.03 -3.97 15.36
C ASN A 178 12.02 -5.12 15.16
N ASN A 179 12.49 -6.31 14.77
CA ASN A 179 11.65 -7.48 14.49
C ASN A 179 10.52 -7.17 13.49
N ILE A 180 10.85 -6.43 12.42
CA ILE A 180 9.96 -6.17 11.31
C ILE A 180 10.29 -7.13 10.18
N GLU A 181 9.31 -7.91 9.76
CA GLU A 181 9.40 -8.73 8.56
C GLU A 181 9.55 -7.84 7.33
N TYR A 182 10.43 -8.19 6.42
CA TYR A 182 10.64 -7.44 5.19
C TYR A 182 11.01 -8.33 4.02
N TYR A 183 10.82 -7.78 2.84
CA TYR A 183 11.20 -8.40 1.58
C TYR A 183 11.76 -7.32 0.65
N ARG A 184 13.00 -7.52 0.18
CA ARG A 184 13.60 -6.66 -0.84
C ARG A 184 13.01 -7.02 -2.19
N ALA A 185 12.12 -6.16 -2.70
CA ALA A 185 11.32 -6.43 -3.87
C ALA A 185 12.06 -6.12 -5.19
N GLY A 186 12.90 -5.07 -5.20
CA GLY A 186 13.58 -4.66 -6.43
C GLY A 186 14.21 -3.28 -6.35
N LYS A 187 14.25 -2.60 -7.49
CA LYS A 187 14.84 -1.25 -7.65
C LYS A 187 13.98 -0.37 -8.55
N CYS A 188 14.10 0.95 -8.34
CA CYS A 188 13.46 1.98 -9.13
C CYS A 188 14.44 2.51 -10.18
N PHE A 189 14.06 2.51 -11.44
CA PHE A 189 14.82 3.13 -12.53
C PHE A 189 13.99 3.22 -13.82
N GLY A 190 14.36 4.20 -14.64
CA GLY A 190 13.88 4.31 -16.01
C GLY A 190 12.36 4.56 -16.12
N ASP A 191 11.82 4.14 -17.25
CA ASP A 191 10.45 4.44 -17.69
C ASP A 191 9.58 3.18 -17.90
N LYS A 192 10.01 2.04 -17.36
CA LYS A 192 9.28 0.77 -17.47
C LYS A 192 8.82 0.25 -16.12
N ILE A 193 7.70 -0.43 -16.14
CA ILE A 193 7.16 -1.20 -15.03
C ILE A 193 7.43 -2.66 -15.31
N GLU A 194 8.35 -3.26 -14.57
CA GLU A 194 8.73 -4.66 -14.72
C GLU A 194 8.48 -5.42 -13.43
N PHE A 195 7.79 -6.54 -13.51
CA PHE A 195 7.65 -7.47 -12.39
C PHE A 195 7.35 -8.89 -12.88
N ASP A 196 8.03 -9.86 -12.29
CA ASP A 196 7.79 -11.30 -12.48
C ASP A 196 7.65 -11.73 -13.96
N GLY A 197 8.41 -11.11 -14.86
CA GLY A 197 8.41 -11.37 -16.31
C GLY A 197 7.40 -10.53 -17.10
N TYR A 198 6.59 -9.72 -16.48
CA TYR A 198 5.73 -8.73 -17.14
C TYR A 198 6.50 -7.42 -17.32
N CYS A 199 6.28 -6.75 -18.46
CA CYS A 199 6.88 -5.45 -18.76
C CYS A 199 5.84 -4.53 -19.39
N PHE A 200 5.72 -3.33 -18.86
CA PHE A 200 4.76 -2.30 -19.31
C PHE A 200 5.46 -0.95 -19.45
N ASP A 201 4.95 -0.14 -20.36
CA ASP A 201 5.33 1.27 -20.49
C ASP A 201 4.67 2.09 -19.38
N LEU A 202 5.49 2.80 -18.60
CA LEU A 202 5.04 3.61 -17.47
C LEU A 202 4.10 4.73 -17.90
N VAL A 203 4.46 5.46 -18.98
CA VAL A 203 3.68 6.62 -19.44
C VAL A 203 2.30 6.16 -19.92
N LYS A 204 2.26 5.06 -20.65
CA LYS A 204 1.00 4.47 -21.12
C LYS A 204 0.08 4.07 -19.96
N LEU A 205 0.61 3.34 -18.97
CA LEU A 205 -0.18 2.94 -17.80
C LEU A 205 -0.64 4.15 -16.98
N ARG A 206 0.24 5.12 -16.76
CA ARG A 206 -0.08 6.36 -16.06
C ARG A 206 -1.18 7.16 -16.75
N ASN A 207 -1.16 7.24 -18.08
CA ASN A 207 -2.20 7.92 -18.85
C ASN A 207 -3.55 7.20 -18.72
N ILE A 208 -3.58 5.88 -18.77
CA ILE A 208 -4.80 5.09 -18.54
C ILE A 208 -5.37 5.41 -17.14
N TYR A 209 -4.51 5.40 -16.12
CA TYR A 209 -4.91 5.69 -14.75
C TYR A 209 -5.45 7.12 -14.58
N LYS A 210 -4.73 8.13 -15.08
CA LYS A 210 -5.11 9.54 -14.93
C LYS A 210 -6.39 9.91 -15.69
N ASN A 211 -6.64 9.28 -16.83
CA ASN A 211 -7.80 9.58 -17.66
C ASN A 211 -8.99 8.64 -17.40
N SER A 212 -8.88 7.73 -16.40
CA SER A 212 -9.92 6.73 -16.16
C SER A 212 -11.31 7.33 -15.92
N ILE A 213 -11.40 8.43 -15.16
CA ILE A 213 -12.69 9.12 -14.90
C ILE A 213 -13.21 9.81 -16.17
N LYS A 214 -12.34 10.54 -16.88
CA LYS A 214 -12.73 11.19 -18.15
C LYS A 214 -13.25 10.18 -19.17
N ASN A 215 -12.52 9.08 -19.34
CA ASN A 215 -12.91 7.99 -20.23
C ASN A 215 -14.25 7.37 -19.83
N ALA A 216 -14.51 7.21 -18.52
CA ALA A 216 -15.79 6.69 -18.03
C ALA A 216 -16.95 7.68 -18.24
N LEU A 217 -16.67 8.97 -18.29
CA LEU A 217 -17.66 10.02 -18.55
C LEU A 217 -17.85 10.30 -20.06
N GLY A 218 -17.03 9.70 -20.93
CA GLY A 218 -17.07 9.92 -22.37
C GLY A 218 -16.45 11.25 -22.82
N GLU A 219 -15.53 11.80 -22.03
CA GLU A 219 -14.80 13.04 -22.29
C GLU A 219 -13.40 12.81 -22.90
#